data_51dbc3f084459a963e5ec64904e7b488
#
_entry.id   51dbc3f084459a963e5ec64904e7b488
#
_cell.length_a   1.000
_cell.length_b   1.000
_cell.length_c   1.000
_cell.angle_alpha   90.00
_cell.angle_beta   90.00
_cell.angle_gamma   90.00
#
_symmetry.space_group_name_H-M   'P 1'
#
loop_
_entity.id
_entity.type
_entity.pdbx_description
1 polymer ?
#
loop_
_entity_poly.entity_id
_entity_poly.type
_entity_poly.pdbx_seq_one_letter_code
_entity_poly.pdbx_strand_id
1 'polypeptide(L)'
;MRIAAFNVENMFQRTKVFNQSDAQLAKRISLAAGELNLLFEKPRYSPADVRRMRTLLAQLGLDRAAQNRYALFRDIRGRLFRRTDAGLEFVATGRADWIGWVELRAEPVNAVAIQNTARVIRDASPDVIAVVEVENRHTLRQFSDRVLTQVGGSPYGHVMVIEGNDERGIDVGLMTRDDYPLRLMWSHVHEKTAAGSPLFSRDAPEYEVRTPEGRRIWVIPCHFKSKFGGDDAASRAKRAAQAARVAEIYRRLRDEGNEAVAVLGDLNDTPGSEPLRALLQDTDLQDISVHPLYDRAGLPGIGTFGRGADRDKIDYILLSPALFSGVRAAGVIPRGAWPGEGPKPRWEAYPEVKRLEHAASDHFLLWADIP
;
A
#
# COMPACT_ATOMS: atom_id res chain seq x y z
N MET A 1 20.68 -5.26 13.78
CA MET A 1 20.11 -4.18 12.94
C MET A 1 18.62 -4.06 13.21
N ARG A 2 18.04 -2.87 12.98
CA ARG A 2 16.58 -2.67 13.09
C ARG A 2 15.92 -2.70 11.72
N ILE A 3 14.93 -3.58 11.54
CA ILE A 3 14.09 -3.66 10.36
C ILE A 3 12.68 -3.15 10.69
N ALA A 4 12.01 -2.48 9.74
CA ALA A 4 10.64 -1.97 9.94
C ALA A 4 9.77 -2.10 8.69
N ALA A 5 8.45 -2.06 8.90
CA ALA A 5 7.44 -1.99 7.85
C ALA A 5 6.41 -0.92 8.21
N PHE A 6 6.04 -0.07 7.26
CA PHE A 6 5.05 0.97 7.47
C PHE A 6 4.25 1.27 6.20
N ASN A 7 2.94 1.03 6.24
CA ASN A 7 2.02 1.56 5.25
C ASN A 7 1.74 3.02 5.59
N VAL A 8 2.11 3.94 4.69
CA VAL A 8 2.05 5.40 4.92
C VAL A 8 0.78 6.06 4.38
N GLU A 9 -0.17 5.26 3.90
CA GLU A 9 -1.48 5.74 3.39
C GLU A 9 -1.31 6.88 2.36
N ASN A 10 -0.50 6.63 1.32
CA ASN A 10 -0.03 7.62 0.32
C ASN A 10 0.78 8.78 0.96
N MET A 11 1.99 8.98 0.47
CA MET A 11 2.96 9.85 1.14
C MET A 11 2.67 11.35 0.94
N PHE A 12 2.38 11.79 -0.30
CA PHE A 12 2.18 13.22 -0.62
C PHE A 12 0.86 13.54 -1.29
N GLN A 13 0.23 12.59 -1.97
CA GLN A 13 -1.02 12.81 -2.67
C GLN A 13 -2.00 11.68 -2.37
N ARG A 14 -3.18 12.05 -1.90
CA ARG A 14 -4.30 11.12 -1.69
C ARG A 14 -5.43 11.44 -2.64
N THR A 15 -6.10 10.41 -3.12
CA THR A 15 -7.35 10.59 -3.87
C THR A 15 -8.41 11.17 -2.92
N LYS A 16 -8.98 12.33 -3.27
CA LYS A 16 -9.94 13.08 -2.42
C LYS A 16 -11.07 12.23 -1.86
N VAL A 17 -11.52 11.24 -2.62
CA VAL A 17 -12.63 10.39 -2.20
C VAL A 17 -12.24 9.48 -1.04
N PHE A 18 -10.97 9.21 -0.79
CA PHE A 18 -10.50 8.41 0.34
C PHE A 18 -10.24 9.24 1.60
N ASN A 19 -10.07 10.56 1.46
CA ASN A 19 -9.86 11.49 2.57
C ASN A 19 -11.17 11.92 3.27
N GLN A 20 -12.22 11.12 3.20
CA GLN A 20 -13.50 11.41 3.82
C GLN A 20 -14.06 10.21 4.61
N SER A 21 -14.91 10.49 5.58
CA SER A 21 -15.44 9.48 6.49
C SER A 21 -16.43 8.48 5.88
N ASP A 22 -17.01 8.78 4.70
CA ASP A 22 -17.97 7.88 4.01
C ASP A 22 -17.24 6.86 3.12
N ALA A 23 -16.84 5.73 3.70
CA ALA A 23 -16.20 4.63 2.99
C ALA A 23 -17.10 4.02 1.89
N GLN A 24 -18.43 4.09 2.03
CA GLN A 24 -19.39 3.61 1.04
C GLN A 24 -19.37 4.48 -0.21
N LEU A 25 -19.29 5.80 -0.04
CA LEU A 25 -19.16 6.75 -1.14
C LEU A 25 -17.80 6.56 -1.85
N ALA A 26 -16.71 6.42 -1.09
CA ALA A 26 -15.39 6.17 -1.64
C ALA A 26 -15.37 4.91 -2.52
N LYS A 27 -15.91 3.80 -2.01
CA LYS A 27 -16.04 2.54 -2.74
C LYS A 27 -16.85 2.71 -4.03
N ARG A 28 -18.03 3.35 -3.95
CA ARG A 28 -18.92 3.54 -5.11
C ARG A 28 -18.26 4.36 -6.21
N ILE A 29 -17.59 5.46 -5.86
CA ILE A 29 -16.91 6.33 -6.82
C ILE A 29 -15.73 5.62 -7.47
N SER A 30 -14.90 4.92 -6.71
CA SER A 30 -13.72 4.22 -7.24
C SER A 30 -14.10 3.09 -8.18
N LEU A 31 -15.08 2.27 -7.80
CA LEU A 31 -15.57 1.19 -8.67
C LEU A 31 -16.20 1.73 -9.96
N ALA A 32 -16.98 2.81 -9.86
CA ALA A 32 -17.59 3.42 -11.04
C ALA A 32 -16.55 4.01 -12.01
N ALA A 33 -15.50 4.65 -11.49
CA ALA A 33 -14.43 5.20 -12.30
C ALA A 33 -13.61 4.09 -12.98
N GLY A 34 -13.24 3.03 -12.23
CA GLY A 34 -12.50 1.89 -12.78
C GLY A 34 -13.28 1.17 -13.88
N GLU A 35 -14.55 0.81 -13.62
CA GLU A 35 -15.41 0.16 -14.62
C GLU A 35 -15.59 1.02 -15.87
N LEU A 36 -15.77 2.33 -15.68
CA LEU A 36 -15.96 3.26 -16.78
C LEU A 36 -14.71 3.34 -17.67
N ASN A 37 -13.52 3.42 -17.07
CA ASN A 37 -12.26 3.43 -17.82
C ASN A 37 -12.05 2.12 -18.61
N LEU A 38 -12.38 0.96 -18.02
CA LEU A 38 -12.34 -0.31 -18.74
C LEU A 38 -13.32 -0.34 -19.94
N LEU A 39 -14.51 0.22 -19.80
CA LEU A 39 -15.46 0.33 -20.91
C LEU A 39 -14.93 1.23 -22.03
N PHE A 40 -14.20 2.30 -21.68
CA PHE A 40 -13.62 3.23 -22.66
C PHE A 40 -12.56 2.57 -23.55
N GLU A 41 -11.84 1.55 -23.06
CA GLU A 41 -10.81 0.84 -23.82
C GLU A 41 -11.35 -0.11 -24.88
N LYS A 42 -12.68 -0.35 -24.92
CA LYS A 42 -13.27 -1.26 -25.91
C LYS A 42 -13.11 -0.73 -27.32
N PRO A 43 -12.70 -1.57 -28.29
CA PRO A 43 -12.53 -1.16 -29.68
C PRO A 43 -13.86 -0.73 -30.35
N ARG A 44 -14.99 -1.26 -29.85
CA ARG A 44 -16.36 -0.88 -30.27
C ARG A 44 -17.29 -0.87 -29.08
N TYR A 45 -18.18 0.11 -29.02
CA TYR A 45 -19.18 0.27 -27.98
C TYR A 45 -20.53 -0.31 -28.43
N SER A 46 -20.98 -1.36 -27.75
CA SER A 46 -22.34 -1.87 -27.94
C SER A 46 -23.40 -0.92 -27.33
N PRO A 47 -24.67 -1.03 -27.70
CA PRO A 47 -25.73 -0.28 -27.03
C PRO A 47 -25.82 -0.53 -25.52
N ALA A 48 -25.41 -1.71 -25.06
CA ALA A 48 -25.32 -2.04 -23.62
C ALA A 48 -24.17 -1.29 -22.95
N ASP A 49 -22.99 -1.21 -23.59
CA ASP A 49 -21.85 -0.44 -23.08
C ASP A 49 -22.20 1.04 -22.95
N VAL A 50 -22.84 1.63 -23.98
CA VAL A 50 -23.26 3.04 -23.95
C VAL A 50 -24.25 3.30 -22.80
N ARG A 51 -25.23 2.42 -22.60
CA ARG A 51 -26.14 2.52 -21.43
C ARG A 51 -25.39 2.46 -20.12
N ARG A 52 -24.45 1.52 -19.99
CA ARG A 52 -23.66 1.36 -18.78
C ARG A 52 -22.77 2.57 -18.52
N MET A 53 -22.06 3.07 -19.53
CA MET A 53 -21.26 4.30 -19.45
C MET A 53 -22.11 5.49 -18.99
N ARG A 54 -23.31 5.66 -19.53
CA ARG A 54 -24.25 6.72 -19.13
C ARG A 54 -24.61 6.63 -17.65
N THR A 55 -24.91 5.43 -17.16
CA THR A 55 -25.22 5.19 -15.74
C THR A 55 -24.04 5.53 -14.87
N LEU A 56 -22.82 5.08 -15.22
CA LEU A 56 -21.61 5.32 -14.46
C LEU A 56 -21.21 6.80 -14.45
N LEU A 57 -21.34 7.50 -15.59
CA LEU A 57 -21.10 8.95 -15.66
C LEU A 57 -22.06 9.73 -14.75
N ALA A 58 -23.34 9.37 -14.73
CA ALA A 58 -24.32 9.96 -13.82
C ALA A 58 -23.99 9.64 -12.35
N GLN A 59 -23.57 8.41 -12.05
CA GLN A 59 -23.16 7.98 -10.72
C GLN A 59 -21.93 8.74 -10.21
N LEU A 60 -21.02 9.11 -11.11
CA LEU A 60 -19.86 9.95 -10.83
C LEU A 60 -20.19 11.45 -10.85
N GLY A 61 -21.41 11.86 -11.23
CA GLY A 61 -21.80 13.25 -11.40
C GLY A 61 -21.06 13.94 -12.57
N LEU A 62 -20.64 13.17 -13.56
CA LEU A 62 -19.93 13.64 -14.75
C LEU A 62 -20.82 13.77 -15.98
N ASP A 63 -22.10 13.46 -15.85
CA ASP A 63 -23.12 13.62 -16.90
C ASP A 63 -23.45 15.09 -17.18
N ARG A 64 -23.46 15.93 -16.15
CA ARG A 64 -23.80 17.36 -16.23
C ARG A 64 -22.59 18.27 -16.34
N ALA A 65 -21.46 17.89 -15.75
CA ALA A 65 -20.23 18.68 -15.74
C ALA A 65 -19.03 17.80 -16.09
N ALA A 66 -17.95 18.39 -16.62
CA ALA A 66 -16.72 17.66 -16.91
C ALA A 66 -15.93 17.31 -15.63
N GLN A 67 -16.23 17.95 -14.53
CA GLN A 67 -15.56 17.73 -13.24
C GLN A 67 -16.47 18.02 -12.06
N ASN A 68 -16.15 17.39 -10.94
CA ASN A 68 -16.74 17.71 -9.65
C ASN A 68 -15.69 17.58 -8.54
N ARG A 69 -16.11 17.48 -7.26
CA ARG A 69 -15.21 17.36 -6.11
C ARG A 69 -14.26 16.16 -6.21
N TYR A 70 -14.70 15.02 -6.76
CA TYR A 70 -14.00 13.73 -6.68
C TYR A 70 -13.47 13.22 -8.01
N ALA A 71 -14.04 13.62 -9.13
CA ALA A 71 -13.72 13.08 -10.44
C ALA A 71 -13.64 14.17 -11.52
N LEU A 72 -12.84 13.90 -12.54
CA LEU A 72 -12.64 14.73 -13.71
C LEU A 72 -12.69 13.83 -14.94
N PHE A 73 -13.52 14.18 -15.92
CA PHE A 73 -13.54 13.57 -17.24
C PHE A 73 -12.52 14.28 -18.15
N ARG A 74 -11.51 13.53 -18.57
CA ARG A 74 -10.50 13.98 -19.54
C ARG A 74 -10.96 13.63 -20.96
N ASP A 75 -10.87 14.58 -21.86
CA ASP A 75 -11.17 14.45 -23.29
C ASP A 75 -10.00 15.10 -24.05
N ILE A 76 -9.02 14.28 -24.45
CA ILE A 76 -7.73 14.77 -24.97
C ILE A 76 -7.77 14.91 -26.49
N ARG A 77 -8.39 13.93 -27.17
CA ARG A 77 -8.53 13.92 -28.62
C ARG A 77 -9.81 13.23 -29.03
N GLY A 78 -10.49 13.80 -30.01
CA GLY A 78 -11.84 13.33 -30.39
C GLY A 78 -12.85 13.73 -29.33
N ARG A 79 -13.99 13.04 -29.31
CA ARG A 79 -15.04 13.30 -28.32
C ARG A 79 -15.87 12.04 -28.09
N LEU A 80 -16.03 11.63 -26.83
CA LEU A 80 -16.86 10.50 -26.47
C LEU A 80 -18.37 10.83 -26.64
N PHE A 81 -18.78 11.97 -26.08
CA PHE A 81 -20.17 12.44 -26.09
C PHE A 81 -20.27 13.96 -26.12
N ARG A 82 -21.46 14.46 -26.47
CA ARG A 82 -21.88 15.86 -26.28
C ARG A 82 -22.85 15.94 -25.11
N ARG A 83 -22.80 17.02 -24.34
CA ARG A 83 -23.84 17.35 -23.37
C ARG A 83 -24.90 18.22 -24.04
N THR A 84 -26.13 17.75 -23.99
CA THR A 84 -27.30 18.47 -24.53
C THR A 84 -28.35 18.62 -23.44
N ASP A 85 -29.36 19.43 -23.68
CA ASP A 85 -30.49 19.58 -22.73
C ASP A 85 -31.23 18.26 -22.51
N ALA A 86 -31.19 17.33 -23.47
CA ALA A 86 -31.75 16.00 -23.34
C ALA A 86 -30.82 14.99 -22.64
N GLY A 87 -29.61 15.39 -22.28
CA GLY A 87 -28.61 14.54 -21.63
C GLY A 87 -27.37 14.28 -22.49
N LEU A 88 -26.71 13.14 -22.26
CA LEU A 88 -25.48 12.79 -23.00
C LEU A 88 -25.79 12.17 -24.35
N GLU A 89 -25.31 12.76 -25.43
CA GLU A 89 -25.30 12.23 -26.78
C GLU A 89 -23.94 11.61 -27.10
N PHE A 90 -23.84 10.27 -27.11
CA PHE A 90 -22.61 9.58 -27.46
C PHE A 90 -22.33 9.68 -28.96
N VAL A 91 -21.12 10.17 -29.30
CA VAL A 91 -20.70 10.38 -30.71
C VAL A 91 -19.58 9.42 -31.12
N ALA A 92 -18.78 8.93 -30.19
CA ALA A 92 -17.78 7.90 -30.44
C ALA A 92 -18.42 6.51 -30.51
N THR A 93 -17.93 5.68 -31.43
CA THR A 93 -18.36 4.29 -31.63
C THR A 93 -17.39 3.27 -31.03
N GLY A 94 -16.22 3.72 -30.61
CA GLY A 94 -15.19 2.92 -29.99
C GLY A 94 -13.95 3.73 -29.58
N ARG A 95 -12.95 3.06 -29.01
CA ARG A 95 -11.71 3.70 -28.53
C ARG A 95 -10.95 4.45 -29.62
N ALA A 96 -11.03 4.02 -30.87
CA ALA A 96 -10.32 4.67 -31.98
C ALA A 96 -10.80 6.09 -32.31
N ASP A 97 -12.05 6.43 -31.96
CA ASP A 97 -12.67 7.70 -32.30
C ASP A 97 -12.27 8.84 -31.34
N TRP A 98 -11.77 8.49 -30.15
CA TRP A 98 -11.43 9.48 -29.14
C TRP A 98 -10.39 8.94 -28.14
N ILE A 99 -9.73 9.86 -27.42
CA ILE A 99 -8.81 9.55 -26.33
C ILE A 99 -9.21 10.36 -25.10
N GLY A 100 -9.48 9.67 -24.02
CA GLY A 100 -9.83 10.28 -22.75
C GLY A 100 -10.03 9.21 -21.67
N TRP A 101 -10.25 9.66 -20.44
CA TRP A 101 -10.49 8.81 -19.26
C TRP A 101 -11.18 9.59 -18.14
N VAL A 102 -11.62 8.88 -17.12
CA VAL A 102 -12.02 9.49 -15.85
C VAL A 102 -10.84 9.43 -14.89
N GLU A 103 -10.45 10.59 -14.42
CA GLU A 103 -9.42 10.78 -13.40
C GLU A 103 -10.09 11.03 -12.05
N LEU A 104 -9.72 10.24 -11.02
CA LEU A 104 -10.08 10.57 -9.64
C LEU A 104 -9.19 11.72 -9.15
N ARG A 105 -9.82 12.77 -8.63
CA ARG A 105 -9.08 13.95 -8.18
C ARG A 105 -8.28 13.64 -6.93
N ALA A 106 -6.98 13.87 -7.00
CA ALA A 106 -6.10 13.86 -5.85
C ALA A 106 -6.08 15.21 -5.15
N GLU A 107 -5.66 15.21 -3.90
CA GLU A 107 -5.30 16.38 -3.12
C GLU A 107 -3.99 16.13 -2.38
N PRO A 108 -3.20 17.17 -2.11
CA PRO A 108 -2.02 17.04 -1.29
C PRO A 108 -2.39 16.48 0.08
N VAL A 109 -1.57 15.56 0.59
CA VAL A 109 -1.66 15.13 1.99
C VAL A 109 -1.33 16.33 2.88
N ASN A 110 -2.00 16.44 4.03
CA ASN A 110 -1.76 17.49 4.99
C ASN A 110 -0.28 17.51 5.41
N ALA A 111 0.37 18.68 5.35
CA ALA A 111 1.79 18.80 5.70
C ALA A 111 2.11 18.30 7.13
N VAL A 112 1.16 18.43 8.07
CA VAL A 112 1.30 17.89 9.43
C VAL A 112 1.31 16.36 9.41
N ALA A 113 0.46 15.73 8.59
CA ALA A 113 0.43 14.27 8.43
C ALA A 113 1.77 13.76 7.87
N ILE A 114 2.29 14.40 6.82
CA ILE A 114 3.59 14.05 6.23
C ILE A 114 4.72 14.16 7.27
N GLN A 115 4.72 15.23 8.08
CA GLN A 115 5.69 15.36 9.18
C GLN A 115 5.50 14.32 10.27
N ASN A 116 4.26 13.93 10.57
CA ASN A 116 4.00 12.85 11.55
C ASN A 116 4.45 11.49 11.02
N THR A 117 4.32 11.21 9.71
CA THR A 117 4.94 10.03 9.07
C THR A 117 6.46 10.03 9.29
N ALA A 118 7.09 11.18 9.11
CA ALA A 118 8.53 11.33 9.36
C ALA A 118 8.89 11.15 10.85
N ARG A 119 8.06 11.65 11.79
CA ARG A 119 8.28 11.44 13.24
C ARG A 119 8.20 9.97 13.61
N VAL A 120 7.22 9.22 13.08
CA VAL A 120 7.11 7.77 13.31
C VAL A 120 8.38 7.05 12.85
N ILE A 121 8.86 7.34 11.64
CA ILE A 121 10.09 6.73 11.10
C ILE A 121 11.32 7.15 11.90
N ARG A 122 11.43 8.43 12.31
CA ARG A 122 12.51 8.92 13.16
C ARG A 122 12.55 8.19 14.51
N ASP A 123 11.39 8.05 15.17
CA ASP A 123 11.31 7.44 16.51
C ASP A 123 11.59 5.93 16.45
N ALA A 124 11.16 5.26 15.39
CA ALA A 124 11.53 3.87 15.10
C ALA A 124 13.02 3.74 14.77
N SER A 125 13.58 4.73 14.06
CA SER A 125 14.98 4.77 13.61
C SER A 125 15.48 3.46 12.97
N PRO A 126 14.77 2.87 11.98
CA PRO A 126 15.20 1.62 11.39
C PRO A 126 16.42 1.78 10.49
N ASP A 127 17.24 0.72 10.42
CA ASP A 127 18.34 0.60 9.46
C ASP A 127 17.81 0.26 8.08
N VAL A 128 16.76 -0.56 8.03
CA VAL A 128 16.05 -1.01 6.82
C VAL A 128 14.55 -0.86 7.05
N ILE A 129 13.86 -0.18 6.14
CA ILE A 129 12.40 -0.01 6.23
C ILE A 129 11.72 -0.26 4.88
N ALA A 130 10.72 -1.15 4.88
CA ALA A 130 9.73 -1.24 3.82
C ALA A 130 8.66 -0.17 4.02
N VAL A 131 8.45 0.66 3.01
CA VAL A 131 7.44 1.71 3.00
C VAL A 131 6.39 1.36 1.96
N VAL A 132 5.16 1.18 2.40
CA VAL A 132 4.04 0.75 1.57
C VAL A 132 3.15 1.95 1.27
N GLU A 133 2.56 2.00 0.08
CA GLU A 133 1.74 3.10 -0.45
C GLU A 133 2.55 4.38 -0.71
N VAL A 134 3.69 4.23 -1.36
CA VAL A 134 4.48 5.36 -1.88
C VAL A 134 4.18 5.57 -3.38
N GLU A 135 4.19 6.82 -3.83
CA GLU A 135 3.87 7.15 -5.21
C GLU A 135 4.98 6.78 -6.20
N ASN A 136 6.24 6.99 -5.83
CA ASN A 136 7.41 6.66 -6.66
C ASN A 136 8.73 6.87 -5.89
N ARG A 137 9.84 6.45 -6.50
CA ARG A 137 11.17 6.58 -5.91
C ARG A 137 11.58 8.04 -5.66
N HIS A 138 11.25 8.97 -6.55
CA HIS A 138 11.60 10.38 -6.40
C HIS A 138 10.92 11.01 -5.17
N THR A 139 9.64 10.73 -5.01
CA THR A 139 8.83 11.14 -3.86
C THR A 139 9.40 10.61 -2.55
N LEU A 140 9.71 9.31 -2.49
CA LEU A 140 10.28 8.66 -1.31
C LEU A 140 11.68 9.24 -0.98
N ARG A 141 12.50 9.51 -1.99
CA ARG A 141 13.80 10.16 -1.82
C ARG A 141 13.67 11.58 -1.27
N GLN A 142 12.76 12.39 -1.81
CA GLN A 142 12.51 13.74 -1.29
C GLN A 142 12.01 13.72 0.15
N PHE A 143 11.14 12.77 0.50
CA PHE A 143 10.70 12.58 1.88
C PHE A 143 11.87 12.27 2.80
N SER A 144 12.72 11.31 2.44
CA SER A 144 13.92 10.96 3.20
C SER A 144 14.86 12.16 3.40
N ASP A 145 15.20 12.86 2.30
CA ASP A 145 16.22 13.89 2.34
C ASP A 145 15.75 15.21 2.97
N ARG A 146 14.44 15.53 2.86
CA ARG A 146 13.91 16.83 3.27
C ARG A 146 12.99 16.75 4.48
N VAL A 147 11.96 15.89 4.43
CA VAL A 147 10.94 15.86 5.49
C VAL A 147 11.46 15.17 6.75
N LEU A 148 12.10 14.02 6.57
CA LEU A 148 12.67 13.28 7.71
C LEU A 148 13.73 14.11 8.46
N THR A 149 14.58 14.84 7.74
CA THR A 149 15.60 15.70 8.35
C THR A 149 14.98 16.91 9.08
N GLN A 150 13.86 17.46 8.59
CA GLN A 150 13.16 18.57 9.28
C GLN A 150 12.63 18.18 10.66
N VAL A 151 12.31 16.91 10.88
CA VAL A 151 11.86 16.43 12.18
C VAL A 151 12.99 15.84 13.03
N GLY A 152 14.26 16.02 12.63
CA GLY A 152 15.45 15.55 13.34
C GLY A 152 15.80 14.08 13.09
N GLY A 153 15.26 13.46 12.05
CA GLY A 153 15.66 12.15 11.57
C GLY A 153 16.86 12.21 10.62
N SER A 154 17.58 11.10 10.47
CA SER A 154 18.67 10.99 9.48
C SER A 154 18.13 10.50 8.14
N PRO A 155 18.62 11.00 7.00
CA PRO A 155 18.21 10.52 5.68
C PRO A 155 18.72 9.10 5.42
N TYR A 156 18.11 8.42 4.45
CA TYR A 156 18.52 7.09 4.00
C TYR A 156 19.42 7.19 2.77
N GLY A 157 20.54 6.47 2.76
CA GLY A 157 21.47 6.45 1.64
C GLY A 157 20.92 5.76 0.41
N HIS A 158 20.19 4.68 0.61
CA HIS A 158 19.61 3.91 -0.47
C HIS A 158 18.08 3.98 -0.42
N VAL A 159 17.46 4.33 -1.54
CA VAL A 159 16.00 4.44 -1.70
C VAL A 159 15.60 3.78 -3.00
N MET A 160 14.76 2.76 -2.94
CA MET A 160 14.29 2.02 -4.10
C MET A 160 12.76 1.92 -4.07
N VAL A 161 12.14 2.06 -5.22
CA VAL A 161 10.74 1.78 -5.52
C VAL A 161 10.72 1.20 -6.92
N ILE A 162 9.98 0.13 -7.12
CA ILE A 162 9.68 -0.43 -8.43
C ILE A 162 8.24 -0.09 -8.73
N GLU A 163 8.00 0.59 -9.85
CA GLU A 163 6.65 0.92 -10.32
C GLU A 163 5.88 -0.36 -10.62
N GLY A 164 4.71 -0.49 -10.01
CA GLY A 164 3.84 -1.65 -10.09
C GLY A 164 2.78 -1.54 -11.18
N ASN A 165 1.75 -2.38 -11.05
CA ASN A 165 0.61 -2.47 -11.96
C ASN A 165 -0.67 -1.83 -11.35
N ASP A 166 -0.54 -1.07 -10.26
CA ASP A 166 -1.70 -0.44 -9.61
C ASP A 166 -2.02 0.90 -10.28
N GLU A 167 -3.20 1.00 -10.91
CA GLU A 167 -3.64 2.20 -11.61
C GLU A 167 -3.75 3.45 -10.69
N ARG A 168 -3.71 3.27 -9.37
CA ARG A 168 -3.69 4.36 -8.40
C ARG A 168 -2.32 5.00 -8.24
N GLY A 169 -1.26 4.40 -8.82
CA GLY A 169 0.11 4.89 -8.72
C GLY A 169 0.67 4.80 -7.30
N ILE A 170 0.37 3.71 -6.60
CA ILE A 170 0.92 3.40 -5.27
C ILE A 170 1.75 2.13 -5.32
N ASP A 171 2.93 2.20 -4.75
CA ASP A 171 3.93 1.16 -4.83
C ASP A 171 4.51 0.78 -3.47
N VAL A 172 5.46 -0.14 -3.51
CA VAL A 172 6.23 -0.57 -2.34
C VAL A 172 7.67 -0.11 -2.50
N GLY A 173 8.16 0.60 -1.49
CA GLY A 173 9.53 1.08 -1.44
C GLY A 173 10.36 0.40 -0.37
N LEU A 174 11.68 0.44 -0.54
CA LEU A 174 12.65 0.07 0.48
C LEU A 174 13.64 1.22 0.67
N MET A 175 13.88 1.59 1.92
CA MET A 175 14.94 2.52 2.29
C MET A 175 15.92 1.83 3.23
N THR A 176 17.23 2.02 3.00
CA THR A 176 18.28 1.52 3.89
C THR A 176 19.32 2.60 4.21
N ARG A 177 19.90 2.52 5.41
CA ARG A 177 21.00 3.41 5.81
C ARG A 177 22.23 3.16 4.95
N ASP A 178 23.18 4.10 4.93
CA ASP A 178 24.40 4.03 4.13
C ASP A 178 25.21 2.74 4.39
N ASP A 179 25.25 2.31 5.65
CA ASP A 179 25.96 1.11 6.08
C ASP A 179 25.24 -0.21 5.69
N TYR A 180 24.04 -0.11 5.09
CA TYR A 180 23.23 -1.25 4.65
C TYR A 180 22.97 -1.20 3.13
N PRO A 181 24.01 -1.35 2.30
CA PRO A 181 23.86 -1.21 0.86
C PRO A 181 23.00 -2.32 0.23
N LEU A 182 22.20 -1.94 -0.77
CA LEU A 182 21.48 -2.86 -1.63
C LEU A 182 22.44 -3.41 -2.70
N ARG A 183 22.54 -4.74 -2.82
CA ARG A 183 23.44 -5.42 -3.76
C ARG A 183 22.76 -6.01 -4.95
N LEU A 184 21.65 -6.71 -4.71
CA LEU A 184 20.81 -7.30 -5.73
C LEU A 184 19.38 -6.86 -5.54
N MET A 185 18.66 -6.80 -6.66
CA MET A 185 17.24 -6.56 -6.69
C MET A 185 16.64 -7.44 -7.80
N TRP A 186 15.57 -8.16 -7.46
CA TRP A 186 14.82 -8.95 -8.41
C TRP A 186 13.35 -8.58 -8.34
N SER A 187 12.76 -8.23 -9.49
CA SER A 187 11.36 -7.80 -9.60
C SER A 187 10.47 -8.94 -10.09
N HIS A 188 9.25 -8.99 -9.57
CA HIS A 188 8.18 -9.90 -9.98
C HIS A 188 7.00 -9.16 -10.63
N VAL A 189 7.18 -7.88 -10.97
CA VAL A 189 6.12 -6.99 -11.48
C VAL A 189 5.45 -7.51 -12.76
N HIS A 190 6.19 -8.26 -13.60
CA HIS A 190 5.68 -8.80 -14.86
C HIS A 190 5.07 -10.20 -14.74
N GLU A 191 5.07 -10.80 -13.55
CA GLU A 191 4.46 -12.11 -13.34
C GLU A 191 2.95 -12.07 -13.52
N LYS A 192 2.41 -13.10 -14.16
CA LYS A 192 1.00 -13.19 -14.52
C LYS A 192 0.33 -14.39 -13.87
N THR A 193 -0.94 -14.24 -13.59
CA THR A 193 -1.83 -15.35 -13.23
C THR A 193 -2.04 -16.27 -14.43
N ALA A 194 -2.57 -17.48 -14.23
CA ALA A 194 -2.94 -18.38 -15.32
C ALA A 194 -3.94 -17.75 -16.31
N ALA A 195 -4.71 -16.76 -15.88
CA ALA A 195 -5.63 -16.00 -16.73
C ALA A 195 -4.96 -14.85 -17.50
N GLY A 196 -3.63 -14.68 -17.39
CA GLY A 196 -2.85 -13.65 -18.10
C GLY A 196 -2.88 -12.25 -17.48
N SER A 197 -3.59 -12.04 -16.37
CA SER A 197 -3.57 -10.76 -15.64
C SER A 197 -2.34 -10.63 -14.72
N PRO A 198 -1.87 -9.42 -14.38
CA PRO A 198 -0.78 -9.24 -13.44
C PRO A 198 -1.07 -9.92 -12.09
N LEU A 199 -0.12 -10.75 -11.62
CA LEU A 199 -0.21 -11.40 -10.31
C LEU A 199 -0.11 -10.37 -9.19
N PHE A 200 0.91 -9.54 -9.25
CA PHE A 200 1.14 -8.46 -8.30
C PHE A 200 0.59 -7.13 -8.85
N SER A 201 -0.27 -6.45 -8.07
CA SER A 201 -0.69 -5.07 -8.37
C SER A 201 0.43 -4.08 -8.00
N ARG A 202 1.10 -4.30 -6.90
CA ARG A 202 2.37 -3.68 -6.49
C ARG A 202 3.39 -4.79 -6.43
N ASP A 203 4.61 -4.55 -6.86
CA ASP A 203 5.64 -5.58 -6.91
C ASP A 203 5.89 -6.23 -5.52
N ALA A 204 6.43 -7.43 -5.50
CA ALA A 204 6.98 -8.09 -4.33
C ALA A 204 8.48 -8.36 -4.57
N PRO A 205 9.30 -7.30 -4.64
CA PRO A 205 10.68 -7.42 -5.05
C PRO A 205 11.54 -8.09 -3.99
N GLU A 206 12.56 -8.80 -4.43
CA GLU A 206 13.60 -9.36 -3.57
C GLU A 206 14.78 -8.39 -3.52
N TYR A 207 15.18 -7.98 -2.33
CA TYR A 207 16.37 -7.15 -2.13
C TYR A 207 17.42 -7.88 -1.31
N GLU A 208 18.65 -7.99 -1.83
CA GLU A 208 19.81 -8.38 -1.03
C GLU A 208 20.38 -7.14 -0.34
N VAL A 209 20.27 -7.10 0.97
CA VAL A 209 20.86 -6.08 1.85
C VAL A 209 22.12 -6.65 2.51
N ARG A 210 23.19 -5.86 2.58
CA ARG A 210 24.40 -6.22 3.35
C ARG A 210 24.46 -5.46 4.65
N THR A 211 24.76 -6.15 5.73
CA THR A 211 25.04 -5.50 7.00
C THR A 211 26.48 -4.96 7.05
N PRO A 212 26.82 -4.06 7.98
CA PRO A 212 28.21 -3.58 8.15
C PRO A 212 29.22 -4.72 8.36
N GLU A 213 28.80 -5.83 8.97
CA GLU A 213 29.62 -7.03 9.19
C GLU A 213 29.70 -7.93 7.95
N GLY A 214 29.09 -7.53 6.83
CA GLY A 214 29.09 -8.27 5.58
C GLY A 214 28.07 -9.40 5.48
N ARG A 215 27.18 -9.55 6.47
CA ARG A 215 26.10 -10.54 6.43
C ARG A 215 25.09 -10.20 5.35
N ARG A 216 24.61 -11.21 4.66
CA ARG A 216 23.56 -11.09 3.63
C ARG A 216 22.20 -11.32 4.25
N ILE A 217 21.26 -10.40 4.00
CA ILE A 217 19.86 -10.50 4.39
C ILE A 217 18.99 -10.25 3.16
N TRP A 218 18.05 -11.14 2.88
CA TRP A 218 17.04 -10.94 1.86
C TRP A 218 15.81 -10.30 2.48
N VAL A 219 15.32 -9.25 1.84
CA VAL A 219 14.15 -8.47 2.26
C VAL A 219 13.14 -8.46 1.12
N ILE A 220 11.92 -8.93 1.39
CA ILE A 220 10.84 -9.01 0.42
C ILE A 220 9.68 -8.14 0.93
N PRO A 221 9.65 -6.85 0.55
CA PRO A 221 8.53 -5.98 0.90
C PRO A 221 7.30 -6.35 0.07
N CYS A 222 6.12 -6.37 0.72
CA CYS A 222 4.87 -6.81 0.12
C CYS A 222 3.73 -5.82 0.37
N HIS A 223 2.84 -5.69 -0.62
CA HIS A 223 1.53 -5.08 -0.45
C HIS A 223 0.50 -5.87 -1.24
N PHE A 224 -0.21 -6.77 -0.57
CA PHE A 224 -1.16 -7.67 -1.24
C PHE A 224 -2.48 -6.99 -1.58
N LYS A 225 -3.32 -7.69 -2.34
CA LYS A 225 -4.62 -7.18 -2.77
C LYS A 225 -5.49 -6.80 -1.57
N SER A 226 -5.85 -5.52 -1.49
CA SER A 226 -6.67 -4.96 -0.43
C SER A 226 -8.10 -5.55 -0.45
N LYS A 227 -8.72 -5.60 0.74
CA LYS A 227 -10.16 -5.82 0.94
C LYS A 227 -11.00 -4.60 0.57
N PHE A 228 -10.36 -3.48 0.29
CA PHE A 228 -11.05 -2.28 -0.14
C PHE A 228 -11.82 -2.54 -1.45
N GLY A 229 -13.08 -2.14 -1.47
CA GLY A 229 -13.97 -2.49 -2.59
C GLY A 229 -14.82 -3.74 -2.35
N GLY A 230 -14.52 -4.53 -1.33
CA GLY A 230 -15.18 -5.76 -0.93
C GLY A 230 -14.21 -6.95 -0.93
N ASP A 231 -14.40 -7.85 0.01
CA ASP A 231 -13.65 -9.11 0.10
C ASP A 231 -14.37 -10.21 -0.68
N ASP A 232 -14.53 -10.00 -2.00
CA ASP A 232 -15.13 -10.98 -2.89
C ASP A 232 -14.19 -12.16 -3.18
N ALA A 233 -14.72 -13.19 -3.84
CA ALA A 233 -13.96 -14.41 -4.16
C ALA A 233 -12.72 -14.11 -5.04
N ALA A 234 -12.82 -13.14 -5.97
CA ALA A 234 -11.71 -12.77 -6.85
C ALA A 234 -10.58 -12.06 -6.06
N SER A 235 -10.93 -11.16 -5.14
CA SER A 235 -9.96 -10.48 -4.27
C SER A 235 -9.27 -11.46 -3.33
N ARG A 236 -10.00 -12.42 -2.74
CA ARG A 236 -9.42 -13.50 -1.92
C ARG A 236 -8.50 -14.41 -2.74
N ALA A 237 -8.94 -14.84 -3.92
CA ALA A 237 -8.13 -15.68 -4.79
C ALA A 237 -6.84 -14.99 -5.24
N LYS A 238 -6.90 -13.70 -5.57
CA LYS A 238 -5.70 -12.92 -5.93
C LYS A 238 -4.74 -12.82 -4.75
N ARG A 239 -5.23 -12.54 -3.54
CA ARG A 239 -4.42 -12.47 -2.32
C ARG A 239 -3.76 -13.81 -1.99
N ALA A 240 -4.51 -14.92 -2.14
CA ALA A 240 -3.99 -16.26 -1.97
C ALA A 240 -2.88 -16.60 -2.98
N ALA A 241 -3.06 -16.23 -4.26
CA ALA A 241 -2.03 -16.43 -5.29
C ALA A 241 -0.77 -15.60 -5.00
N GLN A 242 -0.90 -14.37 -4.51
CA GLN A 242 0.22 -13.52 -4.10
C GLN A 242 0.97 -14.14 -2.92
N ALA A 243 0.26 -14.60 -1.88
CA ALA A 243 0.85 -15.26 -0.72
C ALA A 243 1.57 -16.56 -1.09
N ALA A 244 0.97 -17.39 -1.95
CA ALA A 244 1.58 -18.62 -2.45
C ALA A 244 2.89 -18.30 -3.21
N ARG A 245 2.88 -17.28 -4.06
CA ARG A 245 4.08 -16.91 -4.83
C ARG A 245 5.20 -16.39 -3.94
N VAL A 246 4.90 -15.57 -2.95
CA VAL A 246 5.92 -15.11 -1.98
C VAL A 246 6.46 -16.27 -1.16
N ALA A 247 5.63 -17.24 -0.79
CA ALA A 247 6.09 -18.48 -0.15
C ALA A 247 7.03 -19.32 -1.05
N GLU A 248 6.78 -19.39 -2.36
CA GLU A 248 7.67 -20.03 -3.33
C GLU A 248 9.01 -19.28 -3.43
N ILE A 249 9.00 -17.95 -3.52
CA ILE A 249 10.21 -17.10 -3.52
C ILE A 249 11.02 -17.36 -2.24
N TYR A 250 10.36 -17.36 -1.09
CA TYR A 250 10.99 -17.64 0.20
C TYR A 250 11.67 -19.03 0.20
N ARG A 251 10.95 -20.10 -0.20
CA ARG A 251 11.52 -21.46 -0.24
C ARG A 251 12.71 -21.53 -1.17
N ARG A 252 12.62 -20.96 -2.38
CA ARG A 252 13.75 -20.90 -3.32
C ARG A 252 14.98 -20.25 -2.69
N LEU A 253 14.82 -19.10 -2.04
CA LEU A 253 15.93 -18.44 -1.34
C LEU A 253 16.53 -19.33 -0.25
N ARG A 254 15.69 -20.07 0.50
CA ARG A 254 16.14 -21.02 1.53
C ARG A 254 16.90 -22.19 0.91
N ASP A 255 16.40 -22.75 -0.19
CA ASP A 255 17.04 -23.86 -0.92
C ASP A 255 18.39 -23.44 -1.54
N GLU A 256 18.54 -22.18 -1.90
CA GLU A 256 19.81 -21.55 -2.32
C GLU A 256 20.79 -21.29 -1.15
N GLY A 257 20.46 -21.70 0.07
CA GLY A 257 21.29 -21.56 1.26
C GLY A 257 21.19 -20.19 1.94
N ASN A 258 20.19 -19.37 1.65
CA ASN A 258 19.99 -18.08 2.29
C ASN A 258 19.20 -18.27 3.61
N GLU A 259 19.89 -18.22 4.76
CA GLU A 259 19.26 -18.42 6.07
C GLU A 259 18.52 -17.19 6.59
N ALA A 260 18.95 -15.99 6.18
CA ALA A 260 18.43 -14.72 6.66
C ALA A 260 17.47 -14.10 5.63
N VAL A 261 16.18 -14.35 5.80
CA VAL A 261 15.11 -13.83 4.91
C VAL A 261 14.02 -13.20 5.75
N ALA A 262 13.57 -12.00 5.35
CA ALA A 262 12.46 -11.27 5.94
C ALA A 262 11.42 -10.93 4.87
N VAL A 263 10.15 -11.27 5.11
CA VAL A 263 8.99 -10.83 4.32
C VAL A 263 8.21 -9.83 5.16
N LEU A 264 7.96 -8.63 4.65
CA LEU A 264 7.37 -7.59 5.47
C LEU A 264 6.50 -6.61 4.65
N GLY A 265 5.51 -6.02 5.30
CA GLY A 265 4.60 -5.06 4.72
C GLY A 265 3.13 -5.38 5.01
N ASP A 266 2.25 -4.85 4.18
CA ASP A 266 0.80 -5.00 4.31
C ASP A 266 0.31 -6.20 3.49
N LEU A 267 -0.06 -7.28 4.17
CA LEU A 267 -0.61 -8.49 3.54
C LEU A 267 -2.14 -8.43 3.39
N ASN A 268 -2.78 -7.36 3.89
CA ASN A 268 -4.22 -7.07 3.74
C ASN A 268 -5.15 -8.19 4.22
N ASP A 269 -4.68 -9.05 5.14
CA ASP A 269 -5.50 -10.08 5.76
C ASP A 269 -4.98 -10.49 7.15
N THR A 270 -5.83 -11.15 7.93
CA THR A 270 -5.52 -11.57 9.30
C THR A 270 -4.76 -12.91 9.35
N PRO A 271 -4.02 -13.22 10.44
CA PRO A 271 -3.18 -14.41 10.55
C PRO A 271 -3.89 -15.74 10.30
N GLY A 272 -5.17 -15.85 10.65
CA GLY A 272 -5.95 -17.08 10.47
C GLY A 272 -6.68 -17.18 9.14
N SER A 273 -6.48 -16.23 8.22
CA SER A 273 -7.20 -16.22 6.95
C SER A 273 -6.67 -17.27 5.97
N GLU A 274 -7.59 -17.87 5.23
CA GLU A 274 -7.23 -18.89 4.21
C GLU A 274 -6.28 -18.32 3.13
N PRO A 275 -6.47 -17.07 2.59
CA PRO A 275 -5.55 -16.51 1.60
C PRO A 275 -4.09 -16.44 2.04
N LEU A 276 -3.79 -16.27 3.31
CA LEU A 276 -2.41 -16.18 3.80
C LEU A 276 -1.81 -17.54 4.21
N ARG A 277 -2.57 -18.63 4.14
CA ARG A 277 -2.15 -19.95 4.61
C ARG A 277 -0.81 -20.38 4.01
N ALA A 278 -0.67 -20.28 2.69
CA ALA A 278 0.55 -20.73 1.99
C ALA A 278 1.82 -20.05 2.50
N LEU A 279 1.71 -18.82 2.99
CA LEU A 279 2.82 -18.03 3.53
C LEU A 279 2.99 -18.21 5.04
N LEU A 280 1.89 -18.18 5.80
CA LEU A 280 1.93 -18.16 7.27
C LEU A 280 1.91 -19.54 7.94
N GLN A 281 1.40 -20.57 7.25
CA GLN A 281 1.25 -21.91 7.82
C GLN A 281 2.09 -22.97 7.09
N ASP A 282 2.30 -22.79 5.79
CA ASP A 282 3.00 -23.76 4.95
C ASP A 282 4.49 -23.39 4.75
N THR A 283 5.01 -22.38 5.46
CA THR A 283 6.45 -22.03 5.57
C THR A 283 6.90 -22.06 7.04
N ASP A 284 8.22 -21.96 7.26
CA ASP A 284 8.81 -21.80 8.61
C ASP A 284 9.02 -20.32 8.99
N LEU A 285 8.44 -19.38 8.24
CA LEU A 285 8.42 -17.97 8.58
C LEU A 285 7.61 -17.72 9.86
N GLN A 286 8.12 -16.87 10.74
CA GLN A 286 7.46 -16.54 11.99
C GLN A 286 7.19 -15.04 12.09
N ASP A 287 5.94 -14.68 12.43
CA ASP A 287 5.54 -13.28 12.65
C ASP A 287 6.11 -12.73 13.95
N ILE A 288 6.73 -11.56 13.91
CA ILE A 288 7.28 -10.91 15.12
C ILE A 288 6.21 -10.67 16.19
N SER A 289 4.94 -10.56 15.84
CA SER A 289 3.86 -10.31 16.80
C SER A 289 3.63 -11.45 17.80
N VAL A 290 4.13 -12.66 17.49
CA VAL A 290 4.09 -13.81 18.41
C VAL A 290 5.41 -13.97 19.19
N HIS A 291 6.41 -13.13 18.92
CA HIS A 291 7.70 -13.21 19.65
C HIS A 291 7.52 -12.72 21.10
N PRO A 292 8.14 -13.40 22.10
CA PRO A 292 8.01 -13.03 23.52
C PRO A 292 8.44 -11.59 23.85
N LEU A 293 9.32 -10.99 23.05
CA LEU A 293 9.79 -9.62 23.22
C LEU A 293 8.98 -8.59 22.41
N TYR A 294 7.83 -8.96 21.87
CA TYR A 294 6.99 -8.03 21.12
C TYR A 294 6.25 -7.07 22.04
N ASP A 295 6.53 -5.76 21.89
CA ASP A 295 5.84 -4.68 22.60
C ASP A 295 4.62 -4.22 21.82
N ARG A 296 3.44 -4.39 22.42
CA ARG A 296 2.13 -3.96 21.86
C ARG A 296 1.88 -2.46 22.02
N ALA A 297 2.77 -1.71 22.65
CA ALA A 297 2.61 -0.27 22.93
C ALA A 297 1.28 0.07 23.65
N GLY A 298 0.78 -0.81 24.49
CA GLY A 298 -0.50 -0.64 25.20
C GLY A 298 -1.75 -0.88 24.36
N LEU A 299 -1.63 -1.36 23.12
CA LEU A 299 -2.77 -1.72 22.28
C LEU A 299 -3.54 -2.92 22.83
N PRO A 300 -4.85 -3.04 22.53
CA PRO A 300 -5.71 -4.13 23.03
C PRO A 300 -5.34 -5.50 22.43
N GLY A 301 -4.61 -5.54 21.32
CA GLY A 301 -4.19 -6.75 20.63
C GLY A 301 -2.89 -6.55 19.86
N ILE A 302 -2.67 -7.41 18.86
CA ILE A 302 -1.52 -7.36 17.94
C ILE A 302 -1.84 -6.60 16.65
N GLY A 303 -2.99 -5.91 16.59
CA GLY A 303 -3.43 -5.18 15.41
C GLY A 303 -2.48 -4.07 15.00
N THR A 304 -2.39 -3.86 13.71
CA THR A 304 -1.50 -2.88 13.08
C THR A 304 -2.26 -1.78 12.35
N PHE A 305 -3.58 -1.81 12.44
CA PHE A 305 -4.50 -0.91 11.73
C PHE A 305 -5.69 -0.56 12.65
N GLY A 306 -6.37 0.53 12.36
CA GLY A 306 -7.67 0.88 12.93
C GLY A 306 -7.68 1.05 14.45
N ARG A 307 -8.05 0.01 15.19
CA ARG A 307 -8.13 0.04 16.68
C ARG A 307 -7.02 -0.75 17.37
N GLY A 308 -6.17 -1.41 16.61
CA GLY A 308 -5.09 -2.23 17.16
C GLY A 308 -5.56 -3.53 17.84
N ALA A 309 -6.79 -3.98 17.57
CA ALA A 309 -7.29 -5.27 18.03
C ALA A 309 -6.75 -6.42 17.16
N ASP A 310 -6.81 -7.66 17.63
CA ASP A 310 -6.28 -8.82 16.88
C ASP A 310 -6.86 -8.95 15.46
N ARG A 311 -8.14 -8.61 15.29
CA ARG A 311 -8.80 -8.58 13.97
C ARG A 311 -8.27 -7.50 13.01
N ASP A 312 -7.53 -6.53 13.53
CA ASP A 312 -6.96 -5.41 12.80
C ASP A 312 -5.49 -5.67 12.45
N LYS A 313 -5.01 -6.92 12.58
CA LYS A 313 -3.66 -7.35 12.20
C LYS A 313 -3.62 -7.64 10.71
N ILE A 314 -2.98 -6.75 9.92
CA ILE A 314 -2.86 -6.86 8.46
C ILE A 314 -1.45 -6.54 7.95
N ASP A 315 -0.62 -5.87 8.75
CA ASP A 315 0.79 -5.65 8.45
C ASP A 315 1.66 -6.67 9.20
N TYR A 316 2.76 -7.09 8.58
CA TYR A 316 3.61 -8.17 9.08
C TYR A 316 5.09 -7.85 8.95
N ILE A 317 5.89 -8.42 9.85
CA ILE A 317 7.30 -8.71 9.67
C ILE A 317 7.45 -10.21 9.96
N LEU A 318 7.62 -10.99 8.89
CA LEU A 318 7.80 -12.43 8.93
C LEU A 318 9.28 -12.72 8.77
N LEU A 319 9.86 -13.43 9.71
CA LEU A 319 11.27 -13.72 9.77
C LEU A 319 11.54 -15.22 9.61
N SER A 320 12.58 -15.58 8.84
CA SER A 320 13.12 -16.93 8.84
C SER A 320 13.62 -17.33 10.23
N PRO A 321 13.69 -18.64 10.57
CA PRO A 321 14.07 -19.08 11.91
C PRO A 321 15.38 -18.50 12.41
N ALA A 322 16.39 -18.35 11.55
CA ALA A 322 17.68 -17.77 11.89
C ALA A 322 17.59 -16.28 12.30
N LEU A 323 16.67 -15.51 11.74
CA LEU A 323 16.42 -14.13 12.14
C LEU A 323 15.51 -14.07 13.36
N PHE A 324 14.46 -14.88 13.40
CA PHE A 324 13.45 -14.84 14.47
C PHE A 324 14.07 -15.22 15.84
N SER A 325 14.86 -16.29 15.89
CA SER A 325 15.50 -16.73 17.13
C SER A 325 16.50 -15.70 17.72
N GLY A 326 17.00 -14.80 16.89
CA GLY A 326 17.94 -13.76 17.30
C GLY A 326 17.29 -12.38 17.53
N VAL A 327 15.95 -12.27 17.50
CA VAL A 327 15.26 -11.02 17.82
C VAL A 327 15.58 -10.57 19.25
N ARG A 328 16.00 -9.33 19.40
CA ARG A 328 16.36 -8.72 20.70
C ARG A 328 15.26 -7.81 21.25
N ALA A 329 14.46 -7.23 20.37
CA ALA A 329 13.29 -6.44 20.68
C ALA A 329 12.41 -6.35 19.42
N ALA A 330 11.11 -6.23 19.59
CA ALA A 330 10.17 -6.00 18.50
C ALA A 330 8.96 -5.24 19.04
N GLY A 331 8.20 -4.61 18.15
CA GLY A 331 6.99 -3.93 18.60
C GLY A 331 6.30 -3.14 17.50
N VAL A 332 5.33 -2.35 17.95
CA VAL A 332 4.48 -1.50 17.11
C VAL A 332 4.53 -0.05 17.60
N ILE A 333 4.42 0.91 16.69
CA ILE A 333 4.35 2.35 17.02
C ILE A 333 3.03 2.92 16.49
N PRO A 334 2.02 3.12 17.35
CA PRO A 334 0.73 3.71 16.97
C PRO A 334 0.70 5.25 17.04
N ARG A 335 1.74 5.89 17.56
CA ARG A 335 1.75 7.33 17.93
C ARG A 335 1.44 8.29 16.78
N GLY A 336 1.67 7.89 15.53
CA GLY A 336 1.37 8.68 14.34
C GLY A 336 -0.10 8.59 13.90
N ALA A 337 -0.82 7.56 14.31
CA ALA A 337 -2.20 7.34 13.90
C ALA A 337 -3.20 8.10 14.78
N TRP A 338 -4.41 8.34 14.24
CA TRP A 338 -5.48 9.04 14.96
C TRP A 338 -6.03 8.19 16.12
N PRO A 339 -5.88 8.61 17.38
CA PRO A 339 -6.29 7.81 18.54
C PRO A 339 -7.81 7.82 18.78
N GLY A 340 -8.58 8.53 17.95
CA GLY A 340 -10.01 8.73 18.09
C GLY A 340 -10.37 10.02 18.84
N GLU A 341 -11.66 10.34 18.85
CA GLU A 341 -12.23 11.47 19.56
C GLU A 341 -12.59 11.08 21.00
N GLY A 342 -12.54 12.07 21.90
CA GLY A 342 -12.99 11.94 23.27
C GLY A 342 -11.91 12.09 24.33
N PRO A 343 -12.29 12.06 25.62
CA PRO A 343 -11.39 12.36 26.73
C PRO A 343 -10.40 11.25 27.07
N LYS A 344 -10.55 10.05 26.47
CA LYS A 344 -9.65 8.92 26.64
C LYS A 344 -9.18 8.45 25.26
N PRO A 345 -8.04 8.96 24.77
CA PRO A 345 -7.45 8.48 23.53
C PRO A 345 -7.08 6.99 23.67
N ARG A 346 -7.13 6.24 22.56
CA ARG A 346 -6.81 4.79 22.56
C ARG A 346 -5.34 4.51 22.81
N TRP A 347 -4.47 5.43 22.43
CA TRP A 347 -3.03 5.43 22.65
C TRP A 347 -2.51 6.86 22.75
N GLU A 348 -1.29 7.02 23.22
CA GLU A 348 -0.58 8.30 23.18
C GLU A 348 -0.20 8.63 21.75
N ALA A 349 -0.73 9.73 21.22
CA ALA A 349 -0.38 10.25 19.90
C ALA A 349 0.61 11.43 20.00
N TYR A 350 1.24 11.77 18.87
CA TYR A 350 2.00 13.02 18.80
C TYR A 350 1.10 14.22 19.06
N PRO A 351 1.60 15.27 19.75
CA PRO A 351 0.81 16.49 20.04
C PRO A 351 0.26 17.18 18.79
N GLU A 352 0.88 16.95 17.63
CA GLU A 352 0.47 17.47 16.34
C GLU A 352 -0.71 16.72 15.72
N VAL A 353 -1.02 15.49 16.16
CA VAL A 353 -2.16 14.69 15.69
C VAL A 353 -3.42 15.17 16.43
N LYS A 354 -3.96 16.30 16.03
CA LYS A 354 -5.14 16.93 16.65
C LYS A 354 -6.46 16.52 15.98
N ARG A 355 -6.41 15.97 14.78
CA ARG A 355 -7.55 15.57 13.94
C ARG A 355 -7.12 14.43 13.04
N LEU A 356 -8.10 13.72 12.46
CA LEU A 356 -7.85 12.59 11.57
C LEU A 356 -6.90 12.94 10.41
N GLU A 357 -7.08 14.10 9.77
CA GLU A 357 -6.24 14.54 8.66
C GLU A 357 -4.79 14.93 9.04
N HIS A 358 -4.46 14.93 10.33
CA HIS A 358 -3.10 15.08 10.84
C HIS A 358 -2.41 13.73 11.08
N ALA A 359 -3.14 12.62 10.98
CA ALA A 359 -2.56 11.30 11.17
C ALA A 359 -1.50 11.00 10.10
N ALA A 360 -0.42 10.37 10.51
CA ALA A 360 0.62 9.87 9.62
C ALA A 360 0.07 8.81 8.67
N SER A 361 -0.76 7.93 9.21
CA SER A 361 -1.41 6.82 8.53
C SER A 361 -2.54 6.27 9.42
N ASP A 362 -3.44 5.50 8.86
CA ASP A 362 -4.38 4.63 9.56
C ASP A 362 -3.75 3.28 9.96
N HIS A 363 -2.52 3.01 9.51
CA HIS A 363 -1.67 1.90 9.91
C HIS A 363 -0.64 2.30 10.97
N PHE A 364 -0.09 1.31 11.68
CA PHE A 364 0.96 1.47 12.66
C PHE A 364 2.28 0.90 12.14
N LEU A 365 3.40 1.58 12.41
CA LEU A 365 4.71 1.07 12.04
C LEU A 365 5.06 -0.16 12.89
N LEU A 366 5.47 -1.26 12.25
CA LEU A 366 6.08 -2.42 12.89
C LEU A 366 7.60 -2.34 12.82
N TRP A 367 8.28 -2.85 13.86
CA TRP A 367 9.73 -2.92 13.88
C TRP A 367 10.25 -4.14 14.65
N ALA A 368 11.47 -4.57 14.33
CA ALA A 368 12.19 -5.61 15.05
C ALA A 368 13.71 -5.36 15.02
N ASP A 369 14.37 -5.57 16.14
CA ASP A 369 15.82 -5.64 16.24
C ASP A 369 16.28 -7.08 16.02
N ILE A 370 16.85 -7.34 14.85
CA ILE A 370 17.32 -8.66 14.41
C ILE A 370 18.85 -8.74 14.49
N PRO A 371 19.42 -9.97 14.50
CA PRO A 371 20.87 -10.18 14.67
C PRO A 371 21.69 -9.62 13.52
#